data_ffbb0e3420c1ba82fb975d393f35e342
#
_entry.id   ffbb0e3420c1ba82fb975d393f35e342
#
_cell.length_a   1.000
_cell.length_b   1.000
_cell.length_c   1.000
_cell.angle_alpha   90.00
_cell.angle_beta   90.00
_cell.angle_gamma   90.00
#
_symmetry.space_group_name_H-M   'P 1'
#
loop_
_entity.id
_entity.type
_entity.pdbx_description
1 polymer ?
#
loop_
_entity_poly.entity_id
_entity_poly.type
_entity_poly.pdbx_seq_one_letter_code
_entity_poly.pdbx_strand_id
1 'polypeptide(L)'
;MLDILSPAKTLDFDSPLVTDQHSAPEFTKDSAALIKTLRKLEPADIGSLMGISDKLATLNHDRYAQWSAKFDENSGARASILAFKGDVYLGLSAQSMSKQDFTWAQK
;
A
#
# COMPACT_ATOMS: atom_id res chain seq x y z
N MET A 1 9.73 -9.21 -20.66
CA MET A 1 9.51 -10.03 -19.46
C MET A 1 8.78 -9.16 -18.45
N LEU A 2 7.75 -9.67 -17.84
CA LEU A 2 6.98 -8.96 -16.81
C LEU A 2 7.26 -9.63 -15.46
N ASP A 3 7.73 -8.87 -14.49
CA ASP A 3 7.96 -9.33 -13.14
C ASP A 3 6.80 -8.90 -12.24
N ILE A 4 6.24 -9.83 -11.48
CA ILE A 4 5.13 -9.57 -10.56
C ILE A 4 5.61 -9.79 -9.13
N LEU A 5 5.54 -8.75 -8.33
CA LEU A 5 5.89 -8.80 -6.91
C LEU A 5 4.62 -8.81 -6.04
N SER A 6 4.56 -9.73 -5.09
CA SER A 6 3.49 -9.75 -4.11
C SER A 6 3.57 -8.56 -3.16
N PRO A 7 2.43 -7.98 -2.72
CA PRO A 7 2.45 -6.97 -1.68
C PRO A 7 3.01 -7.52 -0.37
N ALA A 8 3.63 -6.67 0.43
CA ALA A 8 4.11 -7.03 1.76
C ALA A 8 3.05 -6.69 2.83
N LYS A 9 2.98 -7.51 3.90
CA LYS A 9 2.11 -7.23 5.05
C LYS A 9 2.64 -6.09 5.91
N THR A 10 3.97 -5.95 6.00
CA THR A 10 4.61 -4.83 6.70
C THR A 10 4.79 -3.65 5.77
N LEU A 11 4.45 -2.47 6.25
CA LEU A 11 4.51 -1.21 5.50
C LEU A 11 5.42 -0.22 6.20
N ASP A 12 6.11 0.59 5.42
CA ASP A 12 6.96 1.69 5.86
C ASP A 12 6.41 3.02 5.34
N PHE A 13 5.92 3.84 6.24
CA PHE A 13 5.46 5.19 5.95
C PHE A 13 6.31 6.27 6.64
N ASP A 14 7.35 5.86 7.40
CA ASP A 14 8.16 6.74 8.24
C ASP A 14 9.49 7.11 7.60
N SER A 15 10.10 6.20 6.83
CA SER A 15 11.40 6.45 6.19
C SER A 15 11.32 7.60 5.17
N PRO A 16 12.38 8.42 5.03
CA PRO A 16 12.43 9.48 4.03
C PRO A 16 12.20 8.96 2.62
N LEU A 17 11.48 9.73 1.79
CA LEU A 17 11.32 9.43 0.38
C LEU A 17 12.61 9.75 -0.38
N VAL A 18 13.09 8.80 -1.19
CA VAL A 18 14.27 8.96 -2.05
C VAL A 18 13.92 9.47 -3.44
N THR A 19 12.64 9.46 -3.79
CA THR A 19 12.10 9.98 -5.05
C THR A 19 10.69 10.49 -4.87
N ASP A 20 10.31 11.46 -5.68
CA ASP A 20 8.96 11.99 -5.87
C ASP A 20 8.21 11.31 -7.04
N GLN A 21 8.89 10.42 -7.78
CA GLN A 21 8.29 9.70 -8.90
C GLN A 21 7.22 8.73 -8.40
N HIS A 22 6.02 8.87 -8.93
CA HIS A 22 4.89 7.97 -8.66
C HIS A 22 3.89 8.02 -9.80
N SER A 23 3.01 7.02 -9.84
CA SER A 23 1.83 7.01 -10.70
C SER A 23 0.59 6.73 -9.84
N ALA A 24 -0.57 7.19 -10.30
CA ALA A 24 -1.83 6.82 -9.66
C ALA A 24 -2.15 5.35 -9.93
N PRO A 25 -2.74 4.63 -8.96
CA PRO A 25 -3.21 3.25 -9.18
C PRO A 25 -4.33 3.22 -10.23
N GLU A 26 -4.31 2.23 -11.12
CA GLU A 26 -5.28 2.12 -12.21
C GLU A 26 -6.68 1.72 -11.73
N PHE A 27 -6.80 0.85 -10.72
CA PHE A 27 -8.05 0.26 -10.24
C PHE A 27 -8.69 1.01 -9.07
N THR A 28 -8.58 2.34 -9.03
CA THR A 28 -9.11 3.14 -7.91
C THR A 28 -10.63 3.06 -7.76
N LYS A 29 -11.38 2.89 -8.87
CA LYS A 29 -12.84 2.72 -8.84
C LYS A 29 -13.24 1.39 -8.20
N ASP A 30 -12.54 0.33 -8.55
CA ASP A 30 -12.77 -1.01 -7.99
C ASP A 30 -12.38 -1.03 -6.52
N SER A 31 -11.24 -0.43 -6.16
CA SER A 31 -10.82 -0.24 -4.77
C SER A 31 -11.88 0.52 -3.96
N ALA A 32 -12.46 1.59 -4.50
CA ALA A 32 -13.51 2.35 -3.83
C ALA A 32 -14.77 1.51 -3.59
N ALA A 33 -15.16 0.64 -4.53
CA ALA A 33 -16.28 -0.27 -4.36
C ALA A 33 -16.02 -1.30 -3.25
N LEU A 34 -14.81 -1.87 -3.19
CA LEU A 34 -14.40 -2.79 -2.14
C LEU A 34 -14.37 -2.11 -0.77
N ILE A 35 -13.80 -0.93 -0.67
CA ILE A 35 -13.75 -0.14 0.58
C ILE A 35 -15.16 0.20 1.07
N LYS A 36 -16.09 0.54 0.18
CA LYS A 36 -17.50 0.79 0.54
C LYS A 36 -18.14 -0.43 1.22
N THR A 37 -17.76 -1.63 0.80
CA THR A 37 -18.22 -2.88 1.44
C THR A 37 -17.52 -3.11 2.77
N LEU A 38 -16.19 -2.97 2.82
CA LEU A 38 -15.39 -3.20 4.02
C LEU A 38 -15.73 -2.23 5.17
N ARG A 39 -16.13 -0.99 4.87
CA ARG A 39 -16.59 -0.01 5.85
C ARG A 39 -17.86 -0.39 6.60
N LYS A 40 -18.58 -1.40 6.13
CA LYS A 40 -19.81 -1.90 6.81
C LYS A 40 -19.50 -3.01 7.81
N LEU A 41 -18.26 -3.50 7.82
CA LEU A 41 -17.82 -4.58 8.70
C LEU A 41 -17.29 -4.00 10.01
N GLU A 42 -17.67 -4.65 11.10
CA GLU A 42 -17.08 -4.38 12.41
C GLU A 42 -15.65 -5.01 12.51
N PRO A 43 -14.80 -4.54 13.43
CA PRO A 43 -13.46 -5.10 13.60
C PRO A 43 -13.43 -6.63 13.76
N ALA A 44 -14.41 -7.21 14.46
CA ALA A 44 -14.51 -8.66 14.63
C ALA A 44 -14.76 -9.40 13.30
N ASP A 45 -15.58 -8.83 12.42
CA ASP A 45 -15.85 -9.40 11.10
C ASP A 45 -14.60 -9.33 10.21
N ILE A 46 -13.87 -8.21 10.28
CA ILE A 46 -12.59 -8.03 9.58
C ILE A 46 -11.57 -9.04 10.08
N GLY A 47 -11.47 -9.23 11.40
CA GLY A 47 -10.61 -10.22 12.02
C GLY A 47 -10.87 -11.64 11.52
N SER A 48 -12.14 -12.01 11.48
CA SER A 48 -12.59 -13.31 10.96
C SER A 48 -12.31 -13.47 9.46
N LEU A 49 -12.66 -12.46 8.67
CA LEU A 49 -12.47 -12.47 7.20
C LEU A 49 -11.00 -12.59 6.80
N MET A 50 -10.13 -11.88 7.49
CA MET A 50 -8.70 -11.80 7.16
C MET A 50 -7.84 -12.82 7.94
N GLY A 51 -8.37 -13.48 8.94
CA GLY A 51 -7.61 -14.38 9.81
C GLY A 51 -6.51 -13.66 10.60
N ILE A 52 -6.82 -12.48 11.14
CA ILE A 52 -5.86 -11.61 11.85
C ILE A 52 -6.30 -11.34 13.29
N SER A 53 -5.35 -10.89 14.14
CA SER A 53 -5.63 -10.55 15.53
C SER A 53 -6.56 -9.34 15.66
N ASP A 54 -7.25 -9.21 16.79
CA ASP A 54 -8.16 -8.08 17.09
C ASP A 54 -7.48 -6.72 16.94
N LYS A 55 -6.22 -6.61 17.37
CA LYS A 55 -5.40 -5.40 17.21
C LYS A 55 -5.23 -5.02 15.74
N LEU A 56 -4.93 -6.01 14.88
CA LEU A 56 -4.78 -5.78 13.44
C LEU A 56 -6.14 -5.53 12.76
N ALA A 57 -7.20 -6.17 13.23
CA ALA A 57 -8.55 -5.96 12.74
C ALA A 57 -9.01 -4.52 13.00
N THR A 58 -8.82 -4.00 14.21
CA THR A 58 -9.11 -2.61 14.57
C THR A 58 -8.28 -1.64 13.71
N LEU A 59 -6.99 -1.89 13.58
CA LEU A 59 -6.11 -1.05 12.73
C LEU A 59 -6.60 -0.99 11.27
N ASN A 60 -7.01 -2.13 10.71
CA ASN A 60 -7.51 -2.16 9.33
C ASN A 60 -8.89 -1.51 9.19
N HIS A 61 -9.77 -1.67 10.18
CA HIS A 61 -11.05 -0.94 10.23
C HIS A 61 -10.82 0.57 10.14
N ASP A 62 -9.91 1.12 10.94
CA ASP A 62 -9.59 2.55 10.93
C ASP A 62 -8.97 2.98 9.58
N ARG A 63 -8.10 2.16 9.00
CA ARG A 63 -7.53 2.40 7.67
C ARG A 63 -8.61 2.45 6.59
N TYR A 64 -9.60 1.55 6.62
CA TYR A 64 -10.71 1.56 5.67
C TYR A 64 -11.60 2.78 5.85
N ALA A 65 -11.82 3.22 7.10
CA ALA A 65 -12.57 4.45 7.37
C ALA A 65 -11.88 5.69 6.79
N GLN A 66 -10.55 5.77 6.87
CA GLN A 66 -9.74 6.89 6.41
C GLN A 66 -9.38 6.83 4.92
N TRP A 67 -9.54 5.69 4.27
CA TRP A 67 -9.12 5.51 2.88
C TRP A 67 -9.81 6.50 1.92
N SER A 68 -9.06 7.04 0.98
CA SER A 68 -9.54 7.93 -0.08
C SER A 68 -8.95 7.51 -1.44
N ALA A 69 -9.74 7.68 -2.48
CA ALA A 69 -9.25 7.52 -3.86
C ALA A 69 -8.44 8.73 -4.36
N LYS A 70 -8.36 9.79 -3.57
CA LYS A 70 -7.56 10.97 -3.89
C LYS A 70 -6.14 10.77 -3.39
N PHE A 71 -5.20 10.89 -4.30
CA PHE A 71 -3.76 10.79 -4.02
C PHE A 71 -3.14 12.16 -4.30
N ASP A 72 -2.94 12.95 -3.27
CA ASP A 72 -2.26 14.24 -3.29
C ASP A 72 -1.14 14.26 -2.25
N GLU A 73 -0.39 15.34 -2.19
CA GLU A 73 0.73 15.51 -1.26
C GLU A 73 0.33 15.38 0.22
N ASN A 74 -0.95 15.61 0.54
CA ASN A 74 -1.48 15.55 1.90
C ASN A 74 -2.14 14.20 2.24
N SER A 75 -2.26 13.30 1.27
CA SER A 75 -2.92 12.00 1.47
C SER A 75 -2.12 11.01 2.31
N GLY A 76 -0.83 11.29 2.56
CA GLY A 76 0.09 10.35 3.20
C GLY A 76 0.38 9.11 2.34
N ALA A 77 -0.08 9.09 1.09
CA ALA A 77 0.18 7.99 0.17
C ALA A 77 1.65 7.94 -0.23
N ARG A 78 2.13 6.74 -0.53
CA ARG A 78 3.51 6.47 -0.89
C ARG A 78 3.55 5.46 -2.03
N ALA A 79 4.50 5.58 -2.94
CA ALA A 79 4.71 4.59 -4.00
C ALA A 79 4.93 3.19 -3.39
N SER A 80 4.24 2.18 -3.90
CA SER A 80 4.25 0.81 -3.35
C SER A 80 5.66 0.25 -3.17
N ILE A 81 6.55 0.51 -4.13
CA ILE A 81 7.95 0.07 -4.09
C ILE A 81 8.72 0.62 -2.87
N LEU A 82 8.30 1.76 -2.32
CA LEU A 82 8.88 2.39 -1.13
C LEU A 82 8.04 2.15 0.14
N ALA A 83 6.78 1.75 -0.02
CA ALA A 83 5.89 1.47 1.09
C ALA A 83 6.00 0.04 1.60
N PHE A 84 6.14 -0.93 0.71
CA PHE A 84 6.25 -2.33 1.10
C PHE A 84 7.60 -2.66 1.73
N LYS A 85 7.58 -3.36 2.87
CA LYS A 85 8.75 -3.73 3.66
C LYS A 85 8.71 -5.21 4.01
N GLY A 86 8.90 -6.05 3.02
CA GLY A 86 9.08 -7.49 3.14
C GLY A 86 10.43 -7.90 2.55
N ASP A 87 10.81 -9.17 2.68
CA ASP A 87 12.13 -9.67 2.27
C ASP A 87 12.46 -9.37 0.81
N VAL A 88 11.46 -9.50 -0.08
CA VAL A 88 11.62 -9.17 -1.51
C VAL A 88 11.96 -7.68 -1.71
N TYR A 89 11.29 -6.79 -0.99
CA TYR A 89 11.52 -5.35 -1.09
C TYR A 89 12.81 -4.91 -0.41
N LEU A 90 13.22 -5.58 0.67
CA LEU A 90 14.54 -5.39 1.26
C LEU A 90 15.65 -5.82 0.30
N GLY A 91 15.46 -6.97 -0.39
CA GLY A 91 16.37 -7.43 -1.43
C GLY A 91 16.44 -6.50 -2.63
N LEU A 92 15.30 -5.91 -3.04
CA LEU A 92 15.23 -4.92 -4.12
C LEU A 92 15.97 -3.63 -3.78
N SER A 93 16.06 -3.28 -2.50
CA SER A 93 16.80 -2.11 -2.01
C SER A 93 16.45 -0.79 -2.72
N ALA A 94 15.15 -0.53 -2.90
CA ALA A 94 14.65 0.64 -3.63
C ALA A 94 15.19 1.98 -3.12
N GLN A 95 15.60 2.04 -1.84
CA GLN A 95 16.22 3.21 -1.25
C GLN A 95 17.58 3.59 -1.91
N SER A 96 18.23 2.65 -2.58
CA SER A 96 19.50 2.85 -3.29
C SER A 96 19.34 3.12 -4.80
N MET A 97 18.12 3.10 -5.30
CA MET A 97 17.82 3.27 -6.72
C MET A 97 17.97 4.72 -7.18
N SER A 98 18.51 4.89 -8.40
CA SER A 98 18.50 6.17 -9.09
C SER A 98 17.12 6.46 -9.71
N LYS A 99 16.88 7.69 -10.15
CA LYS A 99 15.65 8.06 -10.90
C LYS A 99 15.47 7.21 -12.16
N GLN A 100 16.57 6.83 -12.81
CA GLN A 100 16.53 6.00 -14.01
C GLN A 100 16.11 4.57 -13.69
N ASP A 101 16.57 4.02 -12.55
CA ASP A 101 16.18 2.69 -12.08
C ASP A 101 14.68 2.63 -11.76
N PHE A 102 14.12 3.65 -11.11
CA PHE A 102 12.68 3.76 -10.88
C PHE A 102 11.88 3.79 -12.19
N THR A 103 12.35 4.56 -13.18
CA THR A 103 11.70 4.63 -14.49
C THR A 103 11.74 3.29 -15.21
N TRP A 104 12.83 2.54 -15.07
CA TRP A 104 12.97 1.21 -15.66
C TRP A 104 12.10 0.18 -14.93
N ALA A 105 12.06 0.21 -13.61
CA ALA A 105 11.28 -0.73 -12.79
C ALA A 105 9.76 -0.59 -12.99
N GLN A 106 9.28 0.55 -13.46
CA GLN A 106 7.86 0.82 -13.73
C GLN A 106 7.40 0.37 -15.13
N LYS A 107 8.30 0.03 -16.03
CA LYS A 107 7.98 -0.43 -17.40
C LYS A 107 7.64 -1.92 -17.45
#